data_f37d334d183478e2cfdac865db115598
#
_entry.id   f37d334d183478e2cfdac865db115598
#
_cell.length_a   1.000
_cell.length_b   1.000
_cell.length_c   1.000
_cell.angle_alpha   90.00
_cell.angle_beta   90.00
_cell.angle_gamma   90.00
#
_symmetry.space_group_name_H-M   'P 1'
#
loop_
_entity.id
_entity.type
_entity.pdbx_description
1 polymer ?
#
loop_
_entity_poly.entity_id
_entity_poly.type
_entity_poly.pdbx_seq_one_letter_code
_entity_poly.pdbx_strand_id
1 'polypeptide(L)'
;MRRSAVAVLAAGLFFTGAGSAVADAWRNMPTLKSTGVKLTKGKYRMYPKFTKHGGFGFKANLVDDEHGDGHNVYVQARVEGYSWRRFNGQQKKTVRIQKEVYDGAALYVSNAYIRACRDRGSLRPDNCTRTLHYTRR
;
A
#
# COMPACT_ATOMS: atom_id res chain seq x y z
N MET A 1 -42.20 -48.43 -32.62
CA MET A 1 -42.34 -47.58 -31.43
C MET A 1 -40.99 -46.90 -31.19
N ARG A 2 -40.91 -45.62 -31.49
CA ARG A 2 -39.73 -44.79 -31.21
C ARG A 2 -39.94 -44.01 -29.94
N ARG A 3 -39.15 -44.27 -28.93
CA ARG A 3 -39.09 -43.46 -27.72
C ARG A 3 -37.99 -42.42 -27.86
N SER A 4 -38.39 -41.18 -28.00
CA SER A 4 -37.49 -40.04 -27.98
C SER A 4 -37.12 -39.70 -26.52
N ALA A 5 -35.87 -39.83 -26.17
CA ALA A 5 -35.35 -39.33 -24.90
C ALA A 5 -35.04 -37.86 -25.08
N VAL A 6 -35.75 -37.02 -24.35
CA VAL A 6 -35.45 -35.59 -24.24
C VAL A 6 -34.39 -35.42 -23.16
N ALA A 7 -33.18 -35.10 -23.56
CA ALA A 7 -32.13 -34.70 -22.63
C ALA A 7 -32.35 -33.24 -22.26
N VAL A 8 -32.73 -32.98 -21.02
CA VAL A 8 -32.76 -31.62 -20.46
C VAL A 8 -31.37 -31.27 -20.03
N LEU A 9 -30.69 -30.46 -20.80
CA LEU A 9 -29.43 -29.80 -20.39
C LEU A 9 -29.80 -28.65 -19.45
N ALA A 10 -29.66 -28.87 -18.14
CA ALA A 10 -29.67 -27.81 -17.17
C ALA A 10 -28.33 -27.04 -17.28
N ALA A 11 -28.32 -25.93 -18.01
CA ALA A 11 -27.22 -24.98 -17.97
C ALA A 11 -27.25 -24.26 -16.62
N GLY A 12 -26.44 -24.73 -15.69
CA GLY A 12 -26.21 -24.03 -14.44
C GLY A 12 -25.38 -22.77 -14.71
N LEU A 13 -26.05 -21.64 -14.70
CA LEU A 13 -25.39 -20.33 -14.69
C LEU A 13 -24.75 -20.13 -13.32
N PHE A 14 -23.48 -20.46 -13.21
CA PHE A 14 -22.68 -20.03 -12.08
C PHE A 14 -22.37 -18.54 -12.26
N PHE A 15 -23.17 -17.68 -11.66
CA PHE A 15 -22.77 -16.30 -11.41
C PHE A 15 -21.75 -16.34 -10.28
N THR A 16 -20.48 -16.53 -10.63
CA THR A 16 -19.41 -16.17 -9.71
C THR A 16 -19.41 -14.66 -9.64
N GLY A 17 -19.87 -14.13 -8.50
CA GLY A 17 -19.85 -12.70 -8.24
C GLY A 17 -18.43 -12.16 -8.27
N ALA A 18 -17.97 -11.70 -9.44
CA ALA A 18 -16.66 -11.09 -9.63
C ALA A 18 -16.57 -9.66 -9.09
N GLY A 19 -17.60 -9.17 -8.35
CA GLY A 19 -17.71 -7.77 -7.97
C GLY A 19 -16.88 -7.35 -6.74
N SER A 20 -16.44 -8.28 -5.86
CA SER A 20 -15.76 -7.92 -4.61
C SER A 20 -14.24 -8.07 -4.64
N ALA A 21 -13.68 -8.82 -5.57
CA ALA A 21 -12.24 -9.11 -5.61
C ALA A 21 -11.38 -7.93 -6.09
N VAL A 22 -11.93 -6.98 -6.86
CA VAL A 22 -11.19 -5.86 -7.47
C VAL A 22 -10.87 -4.76 -6.47
N ALA A 23 -11.73 -4.51 -5.48
CA ALA A 23 -11.54 -3.46 -4.47
C ALA A 23 -10.39 -3.77 -3.51
N ASP A 24 -10.02 -5.05 -3.38
CA ASP A 24 -9.02 -5.56 -2.44
C ASP A 24 -7.68 -5.89 -3.08
N ALA A 25 -7.54 -5.68 -4.38
CA ALA A 25 -6.32 -5.94 -5.11
C ALA A 25 -5.23 -4.91 -4.82
N TRP A 26 -3.98 -5.35 -4.84
CA TRP A 26 -2.83 -4.45 -4.81
C TRP A 26 -2.81 -3.57 -6.06
N ARG A 27 -2.70 -2.26 -5.85
CA ARG A 27 -2.62 -1.25 -6.92
C ARG A 27 -1.23 -0.65 -6.96
N ASN A 28 -0.80 -0.24 -8.15
CA ASN A 28 0.52 0.36 -8.32
C ASN A 28 0.59 1.76 -7.70
N MET A 29 1.72 2.05 -7.10
CA MET A 29 2.13 3.36 -6.62
C MET A 29 3.16 3.95 -7.58
N PRO A 30 3.13 5.24 -7.89
CA PRO A 30 4.21 5.86 -8.65
C PRO A 30 5.51 5.84 -7.83
N THR A 31 6.63 5.87 -8.52
CA THR A 31 7.93 6.08 -7.88
C THR A 31 7.97 7.46 -7.21
N LEU A 32 8.38 7.47 -5.95
CA LEU A 32 8.65 8.70 -5.20
C LEU A 32 10.15 8.92 -5.13
N LYS A 33 10.58 10.15 -5.36
CA LYS A 33 12.00 10.52 -5.30
C LYS A 33 12.19 11.89 -4.66
N SER A 34 13.20 11.98 -3.83
CA SER A 34 13.80 13.22 -3.34
C SER A 34 15.30 13.01 -3.22
N THR A 35 16.06 14.05 -2.92
CA THR A 35 17.51 13.93 -2.77
C THR A 35 17.86 12.85 -1.74
N GLY A 36 18.63 11.85 -2.16
CA GLY A 36 19.12 10.77 -1.31
C GLY A 36 18.11 9.70 -0.93
N VAL A 37 16.87 9.78 -1.38
CA VAL A 37 15.84 8.79 -1.07
C VAL A 37 14.96 8.49 -2.29
N LYS A 38 14.61 7.23 -2.44
CA LYS A 38 13.70 6.77 -3.49
C LYS A 38 12.81 5.65 -2.96
N LEU A 39 11.55 5.68 -3.34
CA LEU A 39 10.59 4.60 -3.09
C LEU A 39 10.10 4.06 -4.43
N THR A 40 10.46 2.81 -4.72
CA THR A 40 10.22 2.20 -6.03
C THR A 40 9.41 0.92 -5.93
N LYS A 41 8.86 0.47 -7.06
CA LYS A 41 8.07 -0.76 -7.14
C LYS A 41 6.99 -0.84 -6.07
N GLY A 42 6.39 0.32 -5.80
CA GLY A 42 5.38 0.47 -4.76
C GLY A 42 4.02 -0.08 -5.18
N LYS A 43 3.37 -0.68 -4.21
CA LYS A 43 1.96 -1.09 -4.31
C LYS A 43 1.24 -0.76 -3.01
N TYR A 44 -0.05 -0.48 -3.12
CA TYR A 44 -0.91 -0.21 -1.97
C TYR A 44 -2.24 -0.94 -2.11
N ARG A 45 -2.93 -1.07 -0.98
CA ARG A 45 -4.32 -1.53 -0.94
C ARG A 45 -5.03 -0.96 0.28
N MET A 46 -6.34 -0.79 0.17
CA MET A 46 -7.22 -0.58 1.30
C MET A 46 -7.82 -1.94 1.67
N TYR A 47 -7.54 -2.40 2.89
CA TYR A 47 -8.10 -3.67 3.37
C TYR A 47 -9.60 -3.55 3.63
N PRO A 48 -10.39 -4.60 3.35
CA PRO A 48 -11.80 -4.61 3.68
C PRO A 48 -12.00 -4.55 5.20
N LYS A 49 -13.22 -4.21 5.61
CA LYS A 49 -13.62 -4.31 7.02
C LYS A 49 -13.28 -5.70 7.56
N PHE A 50 -12.89 -5.76 8.81
CA PHE A 50 -12.52 -7.00 9.52
C PHE A 50 -11.26 -7.72 9.01
N THR A 51 -10.58 -7.18 8.02
CA THR A 51 -9.27 -7.67 7.56
C THR A 51 -8.22 -6.60 7.82
N LYS A 52 -7.16 -6.93 8.58
CA LYS A 52 -6.11 -5.96 8.94
C LYS A 52 -6.68 -4.62 9.44
N HIS A 53 -7.73 -4.67 10.27
CA HIS A 53 -8.43 -3.50 10.81
C HIS A 53 -9.02 -2.55 9.75
N GLY A 54 -9.31 -3.04 8.54
CA GLY A 54 -9.73 -2.17 7.44
C GLY A 54 -8.69 -1.10 7.11
N GLY A 55 -7.43 -1.39 7.32
CA GLY A 55 -6.33 -0.44 7.21
C GLY A 55 -5.83 -0.21 5.80
N PHE A 56 -4.78 0.57 5.73
CA PHE A 56 -4.01 0.83 4.52
C PHE A 56 -2.73 0.00 4.54
N GLY A 57 -2.56 -0.87 3.55
CA GLY A 57 -1.36 -1.65 3.35
C GLY A 57 -0.51 -1.09 2.22
N PHE A 58 0.80 -1.14 2.36
CA PHE A 58 1.73 -0.80 1.31
C PHE A 58 2.94 -1.72 1.31
N LYS A 59 3.52 -1.88 0.15
CA LYS A 59 4.79 -2.57 -0.05
C LYS A 59 5.59 -1.87 -1.13
N ALA A 60 6.88 -1.68 -0.90
CA ALA A 60 7.76 -0.97 -1.81
C ALA A 60 9.22 -1.26 -1.51
N ASN A 61 10.11 -0.91 -2.45
CA ASN A 61 11.54 -0.87 -2.20
C ASN A 61 11.92 0.53 -1.76
N LEU A 62 12.44 0.65 -0.54
CA LEU A 62 13.01 1.87 0.00
C LEU A 62 14.50 1.87 -0.29
N VAL A 63 14.97 2.87 -1.02
CA VAL A 63 16.32 2.96 -1.54
C VAL A 63 17.03 4.15 -0.92
N ASP A 64 18.20 3.92 -0.33
CA ASP A 64 19.18 4.95 -0.07
C ASP A 64 19.86 5.28 -1.40
N ASP A 65 19.50 6.40 -2.00
CA ASP A 65 19.95 6.81 -3.35
C ASP A 65 21.27 7.62 -3.33
N GLU A 66 21.82 7.90 -2.15
CA GLU A 66 23.11 8.57 -1.95
C GLU A 66 23.92 7.85 -0.87
N HIS A 67 24.58 6.77 -1.24
CA HIS A 67 25.26 5.87 -0.30
C HIS A 67 26.38 6.51 0.52
N GLY A 68 26.93 7.61 0.07
CA GLY A 68 28.07 8.30 0.72
C GLY A 68 27.67 9.46 1.63
N ASP A 69 26.38 9.77 1.79
CA ASP A 69 25.94 10.95 2.53
C ASP A 69 25.84 10.75 4.05
N GLY A 70 25.96 9.52 4.55
CA GLY A 70 25.86 9.20 5.96
C GLY A 70 24.45 9.29 6.55
N HIS A 71 23.43 9.49 5.72
CA HIS A 71 22.03 9.63 6.15
C HIS A 71 21.24 8.36 5.89
N ASN A 72 20.36 8.01 6.82
CA ASN A 72 19.41 6.91 6.63
C ASN A 72 18.18 7.41 5.86
N VAL A 73 17.39 6.46 5.40
CA VAL A 73 16.11 6.70 4.73
C VAL A 73 14.98 6.01 5.46
N TYR A 74 13.76 6.53 5.33
CA TYR A 74 12.59 5.94 5.95
C TYR A 74 11.33 6.25 5.13
N VAL A 75 10.31 5.42 5.32
CA VAL A 75 8.95 5.68 4.85
C VAL A 75 8.13 6.20 6.01
N GLN A 76 7.27 7.16 5.73
CA GLN A 76 6.20 7.57 6.63
C GLN A 76 4.85 7.28 6.00
N ALA A 77 3.97 6.68 6.77
CA ALA A 77 2.57 6.47 6.39
C ALA A 77 1.67 6.85 7.56
N ARG A 78 0.48 7.36 7.24
CA ARG A 78 -0.55 7.68 8.22
C ARG A 78 -1.94 7.49 7.62
N VAL A 79 -2.90 7.32 8.48
CA VAL A 79 -4.32 7.41 8.14
C VAL A 79 -4.90 8.70 8.71
N GLU A 80 -6.09 9.06 8.26
CA GLU A 80 -6.80 10.24 8.76
C GLU A 80 -6.93 10.24 10.30
N GLY A 81 -6.71 11.40 10.90
CA GLY A 81 -6.78 11.58 12.35
C GLY A 81 -5.58 11.10 13.15
N TYR A 82 -4.57 10.54 12.50
CA TYR A 82 -3.38 9.98 13.17
C TYR A 82 -2.09 10.63 12.69
N SER A 83 -1.07 10.56 13.54
CA SER A 83 0.28 11.02 13.24
C SER A 83 0.98 10.08 12.28
N TRP A 84 2.03 10.60 11.63
CA TRP A 84 2.91 9.80 10.78
C TRP A 84 3.56 8.66 11.57
N ARG A 85 3.46 7.46 11.04
CA ARG A 85 4.26 6.31 11.50
C ARG A 85 5.48 6.17 10.62
N ARG A 86 6.62 5.98 11.25
CA ARG A 86 7.91 5.88 10.58
C ARG A 86 8.37 4.43 10.49
N PHE A 87 8.87 4.05 9.33
CA PHE A 87 9.45 2.74 9.05
C PHE A 87 10.84 2.95 8.45
N ASN A 88 11.87 2.59 9.20
CA ASN A 88 13.25 2.84 8.80
C ASN A 88 13.72 1.88 7.71
N GLY A 89 14.53 2.41 6.78
CA GLY A 89 15.35 1.64 5.88
C GLY A 89 16.73 1.37 6.48
N GLN A 90 17.68 1.12 5.62
CA GLN A 90 19.09 0.93 5.97
C GLN A 90 19.97 1.75 5.04
N GLN A 91 20.99 2.39 5.61
CA GLN A 91 21.98 3.13 4.81
C GLN A 91 22.63 2.20 3.78
N LYS A 92 22.90 2.77 2.60
CA LYS A 92 23.62 2.10 1.51
C LYS A 92 22.91 0.87 0.94
N LYS A 93 21.61 0.70 1.24
CA LYS A 93 20.85 -0.49 0.85
C LYS A 93 19.49 -0.14 0.24
N THR A 94 18.97 -1.10 -0.50
CA THR A 94 17.58 -1.18 -0.87
C THR A 94 16.89 -2.17 0.07
N VAL A 95 15.84 -1.75 0.74
CA VAL A 95 15.09 -2.56 1.70
C VAL A 95 13.66 -2.72 1.20
N ARG A 96 13.18 -3.96 1.12
CA ARG A 96 11.77 -4.22 0.87
C ARG A 96 10.97 -3.96 2.13
N ILE A 97 10.03 -3.03 2.09
CA ILE A 97 9.14 -2.71 3.20
C ILE A 97 7.72 -3.15 2.83
N GLN A 98 7.07 -3.84 3.75
CA GLN A 98 5.65 -4.17 3.68
C GLN A 98 5.04 -3.94 5.05
N LYS A 99 4.12 -2.99 5.14
CA LYS A 99 3.50 -2.56 6.39
C LYS A 99 2.04 -2.20 6.18
N GLU A 100 1.31 -2.14 7.29
CA GLU A 100 -0.04 -1.58 7.33
C GLU A 100 -0.15 -0.52 8.41
N VAL A 101 -0.99 0.49 8.16
CA VAL A 101 -1.41 1.50 9.12
C VAL A 101 -2.93 1.53 9.18
N TYR A 102 -3.48 1.73 10.37
CA TYR A 102 -4.93 1.64 10.58
C TYR A 102 -5.38 2.53 11.74
N ASP A 103 -6.69 2.72 11.81
CA ASP A 103 -7.37 3.34 12.93
C ASP A 103 -8.01 2.24 13.79
N GLY A 104 -7.51 2.06 15.03
CA GLY A 104 -8.00 1.01 15.94
C GLY A 104 -9.43 1.23 16.43
N ALA A 105 -9.97 2.44 16.30
CA ALA A 105 -11.34 2.78 16.72
C ALA A 105 -12.36 2.70 15.58
N ALA A 106 -11.91 2.60 14.33
CA ALA A 106 -12.78 2.54 13.16
C ALA A 106 -12.77 1.15 12.52
N LEU A 107 -13.87 0.80 11.84
CA LEU A 107 -13.96 -0.45 11.10
C LEU A 107 -13.08 -0.46 9.84
N TYR A 108 -12.78 0.70 9.31
CA TYR A 108 -11.92 0.88 8.14
C TYR A 108 -11.43 2.33 8.07
N VAL A 109 -10.31 2.52 7.37
CA VAL A 109 -9.79 3.84 7.05
C VAL A 109 -10.31 4.31 5.69
N SER A 110 -10.58 5.60 5.57
CA SER A 110 -11.06 6.20 4.31
C SER A 110 -9.94 6.92 3.57
N ASN A 111 -8.98 7.49 4.29
CA ASN A 111 -7.87 8.25 3.73
C ASN A 111 -6.54 7.78 4.30
N ALA A 112 -5.56 7.62 3.42
CA ALA A 112 -4.20 7.27 3.80
C ALA A 112 -3.19 8.12 3.04
N TYR A 113 -2.05 8.34 3.67
CA TYR A 113 -0.99 9.20 3.17
C TYR A 113 0.35 8.47 3.30
N ILE A 114 1.21 8.59 2.30
CA ILE A 114 2.53 7.97 2.31
C ILE A 114 3.55 8.88 1.64
N ARG A 115 4.76 8.91 2.19
CA ARG A 115 5.93 9.60 1.63
C ARG A 115 7.21 8.89 2.04
N ALA A 116 8.31 9.17 1.37
CA ALA A 116 9.62 8.71 1.74
C ALA A 116 10.52 9.90 2.09
N CYS A 117 11.40 9.73 3.07
CA CYS A 117 12.23 10.80 3.59
C CYS A 117 13.68 10.34 3.79
N ARG A 118 14.60 11.30 3.71
CA ARG A 118 15.96 11.14 4.15
C ARG A 118 16.12 11.78 5.53
N ASP A 119 16.67 11.02 6.48
CA ASP A 119 16.98 11.51 7.82
C ASP A 119 18.28 12.32 7.79
N ARG A 120 18.15 13.60 8.02
CA ARG A 120 19.27 14.53 8.04
C ARG A 120 19.80 14.84 9.44
N GLY A 121 19.33 14.07 10.43
CA GLY A 121 19.68 14.27 11.83
C GLY A 121 18.88 15.40 12.49
N SER A 122 19.26 15.72 13.73
CA SER A 122 18.50 16.70 14.54
C SER A 122 18.78 18.17 14.18
N LEU A 123 19.86 18.46 13.47
CA LEU A 123 20.29 19.83 13.17
C LEU A 123 19.69 20.41 11.88
N ARG A 124 19.08 19.59 11.06
CA ARG A 124 18.50 20.00 9.78
C ARG A 124 17.16 19.31 9.59
N PRO A 125 16.18 19.99 8.97
CA PRO A 125 14.94 19.32 8.59
C PRO A 125 15.21 18.17 7.60
N ASP A 126 14.50 17.07 7.77
CA ASP A 126 14.52 15.98 6.81
C ASP A 126 13.95 16.43 5.48
N ASN A 127 14.47 15.90 4.38
CA ASN A 127 13.85 16.10 3.08
C ASN A 127 12.99 14.89 2.74
N CYS A 128 11.77 15.18 2.32
CA CYS A 128 10.79 14.17 1.94
C CYS A 128 10.37 14.32 0.49
N THR A 129 9.91 13.23 -0.09
CA THR A 129 9.20 13.22 -1.36
C THR A 129 7.86 13.94 -1.22
N ARG A 130 7.17 14.17 -2.34
CA ARG A 130 5.76 14.52 -2.27
C ARG A 130 4.97 13.46 -1.49
N THR A 131 3.90 13.86 -0.89
CA THR A 131 2.97 12.95 -0.21
C THR A 131 1.96 12.41 -1.22
N LEU A 132 1.79 11.09 -1.26
CA LEU A 132 0.68 10.47 -1.97
C LEU A 132 -0.52 10.37 -1.03
N HIS A 133 -1.69 10.66 -1.56
CA HIS A 133 -2.96 10.56 -0.84
C HIS A 133 -3.85 9.53 -1.56
N TYR A 134 -4.31 8.55 -0.82
CA TYR A 134 -5.21 7.52 -1.31
C TYR A 134 -6.52 7.53 -0.53
N THR A 135 -7.61 7.48 -1.26
CA THR A 135 -8.97 7.39 -0.71
C THR A 135 -9.58 6.03 -1.01
N ARG A 136 -10.35 5.55 -0.05
CA ARG A 136 -11.18 4.35 -0.25
C ARG A 136 -12.29 4.66 -1.25
N ARG A 137 -12.45 3.80 -2.21
CA ARG A 137 -13.54 3.83 -3.20
C ARG A 137 -14.61 2.79 -2.87
#